data_b83fe1405832d9c0ec862018f0f92e13
#
_entry.id   b83fe1405832d9c0ec862018f0f92e13
#
_cell.length_a   1.000
_cell.length_b   1.000
_cell.length_c   1.000
_cell.angle_alpha   90.00
_cell.angle_beta   90.00
_cell.angle_gamma   90.00
#
_symmetry.space_group_name_H-M   'P 1'
#
loop_
_entity.id
_entity.type
_entity.pdbx_description
1 polymer ?
#
loop_
_entity_poly.entity_id
_entity_poly.type
_entity_poly.pdbx_seq_one_letter_code
_entity_poly.pdbx_strand_id
1 'polypeptide(L)'
;MNRVKIISLLVLDQDAAIEFYTRKLGFKLLEDKPFGEDRWITISLPKDSDLTLAVELAKTPDDKAIVGKQAGSHAFLALDTSDCIGDYTRMKAQGVKFLGEPQSGPWGTGVQCEDLHGNKLFISQQP
;
A
#
# COMPACT_ATOMS: atom_id res chain seq x y z
N MET A 1 -17.89 19.00 -1.70
CA MET A 1 -17.03 17.81 -1.53
C MET A 1 -17.24 17.23 -0.14
N ASN A 2 -17.27 15.92 0.01
CA ASN A 2 -17.61 15.28 1.28
C ASN A 2 -16.43 14.53 1.91
N ARG A 3 -15.65 13.78 1.10
CA ARG A 3 -14.54 12.97 1.62
C ARG A 3 -13.67 12.48 0.48
N VAL A 4 -12.46 12.03 0.81
CA VAL A 4 -11.63 11.27 -0.12
C VAL A 4 -12.14 9.83 -0.16
N LYS A 5 -12.51 9.35 -1.34
CA LYS A 5 -13.11 8.03 -1.52
C LYS A 5 -12.11 7.01 -2.08
N ILE A 6 -11.37 7.39 -3.11
CA ILE A 6 -10.48 6.49 -3.85
C ILE A 6 -9.15 7.21 -4.11
N ILE A 7 -8.07 6.47 -3.92
CA ILE A 7 -6.72 6.89 -4.31
C ILE A 7 -6.24 5.88 -5.35
N SER A 8 -5.68 6.38 -6.45
CA SER A 8 -5.13 5.51 -7.49
C SER A 8 -3.75 5.00 -7.12
N LEU A 9 -3.57 3.69 -7.25
CA LEU A 9 -2.28 3.02 -7.14
C LEU A 9 -1.89 2.50 -8.52
N LEU A 10 -0.87 3.10 -9.13
CA LEU A 10 -0.37 2.65 -10.42
C LEU A 10 0.55 1.46 -10.25
N VAL A 11 0.33 0.43 -11.05
CA VAL A 11 1.09 -0.82 -10.98
C VAL A 11 1.50 -1.28 -12.38
N LEU A 12 2.54 -2.10 -12.44
CA LEU A 12 2.96 -2.78 -13.67
C LEU A 12 2.27 -4.13 -13.82
N ASP A 13 1.81 -4.71 -12.71
CA ASP A 13 1.19 -6.03 -12.66
C ASP A 13 0.09 -6.01 -11.59
N GLN A 14 -1.16 -6.05 -12.04
CA GLN A 14 -2.31 -5.95 -11.14
C GLN A 14 -2.45 -7.17 -10.23
N ASP A 15 -2.21 -8.37 -10.75
CA ASP A 15 -2.31 -9.59 -9.93
C ASP A 15 -1.23 -9.63 -8.86
N ALA A 16 0.00 -9.24 -9.20
CA ALA A 16 1.09 -9.14 -8.22
C ALA A 16 0.79 -8.11 -7.13
N ALA A 17 0.17 -6.99 -7.50
CA ALA A 17 -0.21 -5.95 -6.54
C ALA A 17 -1.31 -6.44 -5.59
N ILE A 18 -2.33 -7.12 -6.11
CA ILE A 18 -3.37 -7.73 -5.27
C ILE A 18 -2.74 -8.70 -4.28
N GLU A 19 -1.86 -9.56 -4.74
CA GLU A 19 -1.17 -10.55 -3.91
C GLU A 19 -0.38 -9.86 -2.79
N PHE A 20 0.41 -8.85 -3.11
CA PHE A 20 1.21 -8.13 -2.14
C PHE A 20 0.34 -7.45 -1.08
N TYR A 21 -0.62 -6.65 -1.51
CA TYR A 21 -1.42 -5.85 -0.59
C TYR A 21 -2.36 -6.70 0.27
N THR A 22 -2.90 -7.78 -0.29
CA THR A 22 -3.80 -8.65 0.49
C THR A 22 -3.04 -9.56 1.44
N ARG A 23 -1.99 -10.22 0.98
CA ARG A 23 -1.27 -11.19 1.80
C ARG A 23 -0.31 -10.58 2.80
N LYS A 24 0.37 -9.50 2.41
CA LYS A 24 1.42 -8.93 3.25
C LYS A 24 0.93 -7.78 4.12
N LEU A 25 -0.02 -6.99 3.62
CA LEU A 25 -0.53 -5.82 4.35
C LEU A 25 -1.92 -6.01 4.95
N GLY A 26 -2.59 -7.10 4.62
CA GLY A 26 -3.91 -7.38 5.18
C GLY A 26 -5.06 -6.62 4.51
N PHE A 27 -4.86 -6.04 3.34
CA PHE A 27 -5.93 -5.46 2.55
C PHE A 27 -6.90 -6.56 2.09
N LYS A 28 -8.12 -6.17 1.79
CA LYS A 28 -9.13 -7.03 1.17
C LYS A 28 -9.44 -6.58 -0.24
N LEU A 29 -9.57 -7.55 -1.14
CA LEU A 29 -10.06 -7.30 -2.49
C LEU A 29 -11.57 -7.04 -2.42
N LEU A 30 -12.00 -5.85 -2.85
CA LEU A 30 -13.42 -5.48 -2.86
C LEU A 30 -14.05 -5.76 -4.20
N GLU A 31 -13.41 -5.31 -5.28
CA GLU A 31 -13.91 -5.45 -6.64
C GLU A 31 -12.78 -5.89 -7.56
N ASP A 32 -13.10 -6.77 -8.49
CA ASP A 32 -12.23 -7.14 -9.59
C ASP A 32 -13.15 -7.55 -10.75
N LYS A 33 -13.43 -6.62 -11.63
CA LYS A 33 -14.41 -6.82 -12.69
C LYS A 33 -13.94 -6.16 -13.98
N PRO A 34 -14.43 -6.62 -15.14
CA PRO A 34 -14.13 -5.98 -16.41
C PRO A 34 -14.65 -4.54 -16.44
N PHE A 35 -13.88 -3.67 -17.08
CA PHE A 35 -14.26 -2.29 -17.35
C PHE A 35 -13.74 -1.94 -18.75
N GLY A 36 -14.56 -2.17 -19.78
CA GLY A 36 -14.10 -2.09 -21.16
C GLY A 36 -13.01 -3.14 -21.41
N GLU A 37 -11.85 -2.71 -21.87
CA GLU A 37 -10.68 -3.55 -22.08
C GLU A 37 -9.83 -3.71 -20.83
N ASP A 38 -10.19 -3.00 -19.76
CA ASP A 38 -9.44 -2.94 -18.53
C ASP A 38 -10.08 -3.78 -17.42
N ARG A 39 -9.47 -3.71 -16.24
CA ARG A 39 -10.00 -4.30 -15.01
C ARG A 39 -10.21 -3.19 -13.99
N TRP A 40 -11.39 -3.16 -13.38
CA TRP A 40 -11.66 -2.30 -12.24
C TRP A 40 -11.39 -3.08 -10.96
N ILE A 41 -10.33 -2.70 -10.27
CA ILE A 41 -9.87 -3.41 -9.07
C ILE A 41 -9.79 -2.40 -7.94
N THR A 42 -10.49 -2.71 -6.83
CA THR A 42 -10.39 -1.91 -5.60
C THR A 42 -10.06 -2.80 -4.43
N ILE A 43 -9.24 -2.25 -3.52
CA ILE A 43 -8.82 -2.90 -2.28
C ILE A 43 -8.97 -1.91 -1.12
N SER A 44 -9.21 -2.41 0.08
CA SER A 44 -9.23 -1.59 1.29
C SER A 44 -8.80 -2.40 2.51
N LEU A 45 -8.40 -1.68 3.57
CA LEU A 45 -8.21 -2.31 4.86
C LEU A 45 -9.58 -2.59 5.49
N PRO A 46 -9.77 -3.73 6.19
CA PRO A 46 -11.08 -4.10 6.71
C PRO A 46 -11.71 -3.08 7.66
N LYS A 47 -10.88 -2.32 8.38
CA LYS A 47 -11.35 -1.31 9.33
C LYS A 47 -11.47 0.09 8.73
N ASP A 48 -11.10 0.27 7.48
CA ASP A 48 -11.11 1.55 6.78
C ASP A 48 -11.91 1.43 5.49
N SER A 49 -13.20 1.13 5.62
CA SER A 49 -14.08 0.89 4.47
C SER A 49 -14.39 2.16 3.68
N ASP A 50 -14.12 3.35 4.23
CA ASP A 50 -14.42 4.62 3.58
C ASP A 50 -13.36 5.03 2.56
N LEU A 51 -12.15 4.48 2.65
CA LEU A 51 -11.06 4.78 1.74
C LEU A 51 -10.62 3.50 1.03
N THR A 52 -10.63 3.54 -0.31
CA THR A 52 -10.16 2.43 -1.11
C THR A 52 -9.00 2.85 -2.00
N LEU A 53 -8.19 1.86 -2.38
CA LEU A 53 -7.20 2.03 -3.44
C LEU A 53 -7.74 1.39 -4.71
N ALA A 54 -7.69 2.12 -5.82
CA ALA A 54 -7.93 1.55 -7.14
C ALA A 54 -6.58 1.08 -7.71
N VAL A 55 -6.47 -0.21 -7.99
CA VAL A 55 -5.24 -0.81 -8.53
C VAL A 55 -5.27 -0.69 -10.04
N GLU A 56 -4.57 0.28 -10.58
CA GLU A 56 -4.65 0.67 -11.98
C GLU A 56 -3.38 0.33 -12.74
N LEU A 57 -3.55 -0.32 -13.89
CA LEU A 57 -2.41 -0.70 -14.74
C LEU A 57 -1.82 0.53 -15.44
N ALA A 58 -0.53 0.75 -15.25
CA ALA A 58 0.20 1.81 -15.96
C ALA A 58 0.36 1.39 -17.43
N LYS A 59 -0.10 2.23 -18.36
CA LYS A 59 -0.09 1.93 -19.80
C LYS A 59 0.81 2.85 -20.59
N THR A 60 0.78 4.15 -20.26
CA THR A 60 1.61 5.13 -20.98
C THR A 60 3.04 5.11 -20.46
N PRO A 61 4.02 5.56 -21.28
CA PRO A 61 5.39 5.71 -20.80
C PRO A 61 5.49 6.61 -19.55
N ASP A 62 4.71 7.68 -19.49
CA ASP A 62 4.72 8.60 -18.34
C ASP A 62 4.20 7.90 -17.08
N ASP A 63 3.10 7.16 -17.19
CA ASP A 63 2.57 6.41 -16.06
C ASP A 63 3.54 5.33 -15.58
N LYS A 64 4.13 4.59 -16.51
CA LYS A 64 5.13 3.56 -16.17
C LYS A 64 6.33 4.14 -15.46
N ALA A 65 6.72 5.36 -15.82
CA ALA A 65 7.88 6.03 -15.23
C ALA A 65 7.67 6.38 -13.75
N ILE A 66 6.42 6.57 -13.32
CA ILE A 66 6.11 6.94 -11.93
C ILE A 66 5.65 5.76 -11.06
N VAL A 67 5.48 4.56 -11.62
CA VAL A 67 5.18 3.38 -10.83
C VAL A 67 6.24 3.19 -9.75
N GLY A 68 5.80 3.02 -8.50
CA GLY A 68 6.70 2.90 -7.36
C GLY A 68 7.28 4.23 -6.86
N LYS A 69 6.88 5.36 -7.48
CA LYS A 69 7.40 6.70 -7.16
C LYS A 69 6.30 7.74 -7.04
N GLN A 70 5.06 7.31 -6.78
CA GLN A 70 3.91 8.22 -6.82
C GLN A 70 4.00 9.37 -5.81
N ALA A 71 4.67 9.16 -4.68
CA ALA A 71 4.90 10.20 -3.69
C ALA A 71 6.36 10.70 -3.66
N GLY A 72 7.16 10.36 -4.67
CA GLY A 72 8.57 10.74 -4.71
C GLY A 72 9.36 10.05 -3.59
N SER A 73 10.08 10.83 -2.79
CA SER A 73 10.86 10.30 -1.67
C SER A 73 10.03 10.13 -0.39
N HIS A 74 8.77 10.52 -0.42
CA HIS A 74 7.88 10.45 0.74
C HIS A 74 7.09 9.16 0.77
N ALA A 75 6.43 8.89 1.90
CA ALA A 75 5.53 7.76 2.01
C ALA A 75 4.28 7.98 1.15
N PHE A 76 3.97 7.00 0.31
CA PHE A 76 2.73 6.99 -0.45
C PHE A 76 1.53 6.76 0.46
N LEU A 77 1.67 5.83 1.42
CA LEU A 77 0.65 5.56 2.43
C LEU A 77 1.30 5.58 3.81
N ALA A 78 0.58 6.13 4.77
CA ALA A 78 0.86 5.98 6.20
C ALA A 78 -0.23 5.08 6.78
N LEU A 79 0.18 3.97 7.35
CA LEU A 79 -0.71 2.92 7.85
C LEU A 79 -0.63 2.86 9.37
N ASP A 80 -1.79 2.79 10.03
CA ASP A 80 -1.88 2.65 11.46
C ASP A 80 -1.98 1.18 11.84
N THR A 81 -1.27 0.77 12.87
CA THR A 81 -1.29 -0.61 13.37
C THR A 81 -1.34 -0.64 14.89
N SER A 82 -1.83 -1.73 15.44
CA SER A 82 -1.81 -1.99 16.88
C SER A 82 -0.54 -2.71 17.35
N ASP A 83 0.28 -3.21 16.41
CA ASP A 83 1.50 -3.98 16.73
C ASP A 83 2.56 -3.79 15.63
N CYS A 84 3.25 -2.67 15.69
CA CYS A 84 4.24 -2.31 14.69
C CYS A 84 5.40 -3.32 14.63
N ILE A 85 5.91 -3.74 15.78
CA ILE A 85 7.04 -4.68 15.83
C ILE A 85 6.63 -6.07 15.33
N GLY A 86 5.45 -6.54 15.71
CA GLY A 86 4.91 -7.81 15.23
C GLY A 86 4.69 -7.80 13.72
N ASP A 87 4.11 -6.73 13.18
CA ASP A 87 3.92 -6.58 11.75
C ASP A 87 5.27 -6.54 11.01
N TYR A 88 6.23 -5.78 11.52
CA TYR A 88 7.57 -5.72 10.96
C TYR A 88 8.21 -7.11 10.89
N THR A 89 8.18 -7.85 11.99
CA THR A 89 8.78 -9.18 12.06
C THR A 89 8.13 -10.13 11.05
N ARG A 90 6.80 -10.15 11.02
CA ARG A 90 6.03 -11.00 10.11
C ARG A 90 6.28 -10.65 8.64
N MET A 91 6.18 -9.37 8.31
CA MET A 91 6.34 -8.91 6.93
C MET A 91 7.77 -9.09 6.43
N LYS A 92 8.76 -8.85 7.29
CA LYS A 92 10.16 -9.07 6.93
C LYS A 92 10.43 -10.54 6.63
N ALA A 93 9.85 -11.45 7.41
CA ALA A 93 9.94 -12.89 7.15
C ALA A 93 9.26 -13.28 5.84
N GLN A 94 8.28 -12.52 5.39
CA GLN A 94 7.58 -12.72 4.10
C GLN A 94 8.30 -12.04 2.93
N GLY A 95 9.47 -11.47 3.14
CA GLY A 95 10.28 -10.88 2.09
C GLY A 95 9.98 -9.41 1.77
N VAL A 96 9.20 -8.72 2.59
CA VAL A 96 8.98 -7.28 2.42
C VAL A 96 10.27 -6.53 2.69
N LYS A 97 10.60 -5.58 1.82
CA LYS A 97 11.80 -4.77 1.95
C LYS A 97 11.55 -3.63 2.92
N PHE A 98 12.25 -3.64 4.06
CA PHE A 98 12.22 -2.55 5.02
C PHE A 98 13.43 -1.62 4.82
N LEU A 99 13.21 -0.33 5.05
CA LEU A 99 14.23 0.71 4.89
C LEU A 99 14.98 1.00 6.19
N GLY A 100 14.76 0.21 7.21
CA GLY A 100 15.37 0.33 8.52
C GLY A 100 14.64 -0.53 9.53
N GLU A 101 15.03 -0.41 10.78
CA GLU A 101 14.36 -1.09 11.88
C GLU A 101 13.34 -0.16 12.53
N PRO A 102 12.32 -0.70 13.24
CA PRO A 102 11.38 0.13 13.96
C PRO A 102 12.08 1.09 14.94
N GLN A 103 11.60 2.33 14.93
CA GLN A 103 12.07 3.37 15.84
C GLN A 103 10.94 3.78 16.76
N SER A 104 11.27 4.06 18.02
CA SER A 104 10.28 4.47 19.02
C SER A 104 10.64 5.83 19.61
N GLY A 105 9.60 6.57 19.96
CA GLY A 105 9.72 7.90 20.58
C GLY A 105 8.41 8.28 21.25
N PRO A 106 8.29 9.53 21.74
CA PRO A 106 7.04 10.00 22.37
C PRO A 106 5.82 9.91 21.45
N TRP A 107 6.04 9.91 20.13
CA TRP A 107 4.99 9.82 19.10
C TRP A 107 4.49 8.40 18.85
N GLY A 108 5.20 7.38 19.34
CA GLY A 108 4.87 5.97 19.12
C GLY A 108 6.03 5.19 18.53
N THR A 109 5.71 4.12 17.78
CA THR A 109 6.69 3.26 17.10
C THR A 109 6.37 3.21 15.62
N GLY A 110 7.37 3.33 14.76
CA GLY A 110 7.16 3.31 13.32
C GLY A 110 8.32 2.74 12.55
N VAL A 111 8.03 2.33 11.31
CA VAL A 111 9.01 1.76 10.39
C VAL A 111 8.57 2.01 8.95
N GLN A 112 9.53 2.17 8.05
CA GLN A 112 9.26 2.30 6.61
C GLN A 112 9.59 1.02 5.88
N CYS A 113 8.74 0.69 4.91
CA CYS A 113 8.99 -0.39 3.97
C CYS A 113 8.63 0.06 2.56
N GLU A 114 8.87 -0.82 1.60
CA GLU A 114 8.47 -0.60 0.21
C GLU A 114 7.43 -1.62 -0.21
N ASP A 115 6.50 -1.20 -1.08
CA ASP A 115 5.63 -2.17 -1.74
C ASP A 115 6.39 -2.86 -2.89
N LEU A 116 5.70 -3.70 -3.65
CA LEU A 116 6.33 -4.51 -4.70
C LEU A 116 6.97 -3.69 -5.82
N HIS A 117 6.56 -2.44 -6.00
CA HIS A 117 7.10 -1.56 -7.04
C HIS A 117 8.02 -0.46 -6.51
N GLY A 118 8.19 -0.38 -5.19
CA GLY A 118 9.07 0.61 -4.55
C GLY A 118 8.37 1.80 -3.94
N ASN A 119 7.03 1.87 -3.95
CA ASN A 119 6.34 2.91 -3.19
C ASN A 119 6.67 2.76 -1.71
N LYS A 120 7.01 3.87 -1.06
CA LYS A 120 7.30 3.85 0.37
C LYS A 120 6.02 3.84 1.19
N LEU A 121 6.00 2.98 2.19
CA LEU A 121 4.89 2.85 3.13
C LEU A 121 5.42 3.09 4.54
N PHE A 122 4.71 3.90 5.31
CA PHE A 122 5.05 4.14 6.70
C PHE A 122 4.04 3.44 7.60
N ILE A 123 4.51 2.53 8.44
CA ILE A 123 3.67 1.77 9.38
C ILE A 123 3.96 2.30 10.77
N SER A 124 2.94 2.72 11.50
CA SER A 124 3.14 3.28 12.83
C SER A 124 2.07 2.83 13.81
N GLN A 125 2.47 2.79 15.06
CA GLN A 125 1.64 2.45 16.21
C GLN A 125 1.67 3.63 17.18
N GLN A 126 0.51 4.07 17.64
CA GLN A 126 0.37 5.12 18.65
C GLN A 126 1.04 4.67 19.95
N PRO A 127 1.52 5.63 20.79
CA PRO A 127 2.11 5.29 22.08
C PRO A 127 1.13 4.61 23.01
#